data_46c8c70083fee31bc1ff7af434eb9e4b
#
_entry.id   46c8c70083fee31bc1ff7af434eb9e4b
#
_cell.length_a   1.000
_cell.length_b   1.000
_cell.length_c   1.000
_cell.angle_alpha   90.00
_cell.angle_beta   90.00
_cell.angle_gamma   90.00
#
_symmetry.space_group_name_H-M   'P 1'
#
loop_
_entity.id
_entity.type
_entity.pdbx_description
1 polymer ?
#
loop_
_entity_poly.entity_id
_entity_poly.type
_entity_poly.pdbx_seq_one_letter_code
_entity_poly.pdbx_strand_id
1 'polypeptide(L)'
;GDEANSFYHDAYNLAGKCDYVMANPPFNVHKVKAESASAAGRLPFGLPGVNQKTKEIGNANYLWISYFYAYLNDHGRAGFVMASSATDSANKDRDIREKLVRTGDVDVMISVGNNFFYTLSLPCSLWFFDRNKHADIRDKVLFIDARNYYTVVDRTLNEWTEWQLRNLQAIVHLYRGEKEKY
;
A
#
# COMPACT_ATOMS: atom_id res chain seq x y z
N GLY A 1 0.50 -8.72 23.89
CA GLY A 1 -0.85 -8.32 24.27
C GLY A 1 -1.42 -7.28 23.33
N ASP A 2 -2.68 -6.93 23.46
CA ASP A 2 -3.37 -5.96 22.59
C ASP A 2 -2.70 -4.58 22.61
N GLU A 3 -2.03 -4.20 23.68
CA GLU A 3 -1.30 -2.92 23.82
C GLU A 3 -0.13 -2.75 22.84
N ALA A 4 0.48 -3.85 22.39
CA ALA A 4 1.55 -3.83 21.40
C ALA A 4 1.04 -4.04 19.96
N ASN A 5 -0.29 -4.15 19.77
CA ASN A 5 -0.87 -4.45 18.49
C ASN A 5 -1.05 -3.17 17.66
N SER A 6 -0.31 -3.06 16.56
CA SER A 6 -0.33 -1.90 15.65
C SER A 6 -1.69 -1.63 15.03
N PHE A 7 -2.61 -2.60 15.01
CA PHE A 7 -3.98 -2.35 14.57
C PHE A 7 -4.74 -1.44 15.53
N TYR A 8 -4.43 -1.49 16.83
CA TYR A 8 -5.19 -0.82 17.88
C TYR A 8 -4.47 0.37 18.49
N HIS A 9 -3.14 0.46 18.31
CA HIS A 9 -2.34 1.49 18.96
C HIS A 9 -1.33 2.13 17.99
N ASP A 10 -1.24 3.45 18.04
CA ASP A 10 -0.15 4.24 17.51
C ASP A 10 0.82 4.54 18.66
N ALA A 11 1.69 3.57 18.97
CA ALA A 11 2.55 3.60 20.16
C ALA A 11 3.47 4.83 20.25
N TYR A 12 3.78 5.45 19.11
CA TYR A 12 4.67 6.61 19.01
C TYR A 12 3.95 7.90 18.59
N ASN A 13 2.64 7.84 18.47
CA ASN A 13 1.81 8.97 18.05
C ASN A 13 2.31 9.60 16.72
N LEU A 14 2.50 8.77 15.72
CA LEU A 14 3.07 9.14 14.42
C LEU A 14 2.02 9.61 13.40
N ALA A 15 0.74 9.47 13.68
CA ALA A 15 -0.32 9.88 12.76
C ALA A 15 -0.14 11.35 12.32
N GLY A 16 -0.07 11.57 11.02
CA GLY A 16 0.12 12.90 10.41
C GLY A 16 1.52 13.49 10.52
N LYS A 17 2.53 12.71 10.96
CA LYS A 17 3.87 13.24 11.26
C LYS A 17 5.00 12.71 10.38
N CYS A 18 4.74 11.66 9.60
CA CYS A 18 5.81 10.99 8.85
C CYS A 18 6.03 11.66 7.49
N ASP A 19 7.29 11.98 7.19
CA ASP A 19 7.73 12.37 5.85
C ASP A 19 7.75 11.14 4.93
N TYR A 20 8.13 9.97 5.47
CA TYR A 20 8.20 8.71 4.73
C TYR A 20 7.60 7.56 5.53
N VAL A 21 6.85 6.70 4.83
CA VAL A 21 6.37 5.42 5.33
C VAL A 21 6.82 4.32 4.38
N MET A 22 7.55 3.34 4.91
CA MET A 22 7.89 2.11 4.17
C MET A 22 7.41 0.91 4.96
N ALA A 23 6.69 -0.01 4.31
CA ALA A 23 6.13 -1.16 5.01
C ALA A 23 5.99 -2.40 4.13
N ASN A 24 6.12 -3.55 4.79
CA ASN A 24 5.74 -4.86 4.27
C ASN A 24 4.85 -5.54 5.32
N PRO A 25 3.56 -5.21 5.37
CA PRO A 25 2.66 -5.73 6.39
C PRO A 25 2.29 -7.19 6.12
N PRO A 26 1.83 -7.94 7.12
CA PRO A 26 1.25 -9.25 6.89
C PRO A 26 -0.03 -9.13 6.06
N PHE A 27 -0.16 -9.96 5.01
CA PHE A 27 -1.32 -9.95 4.12
C PHE A 27 -2.49 -10.74 4.67
N ASN A 28 -3.70 -10.32 4.32
CA ASN A 28 -4.94 -11.06 4.57
C ASN A 28 -5.14 -11.45 6.04
N VAL A 29 -4.77 -10.60 6.97
CA VAL A 29 -5.04 -10.83 8.39
C VAL A 29 -6.54 -10.73 8.63
N HIS A 30 -7.08 -11.69 9.39
CA HIS A 30 -8.50 -11.78 9.72
C HIS A 30 -8.76 -11.51 11.20
N LYS A 31 -10.01 -11.31 11.56
CA LYS A 31 -10.50 -11.21 12.95
C LYS A 31 -9.94 -10.01 13.73
N VAL A 32 -9.72 -8.91 13.06
CA VAL A 32 -9.36 -7.65 13.74
C VAL A 32 -10.62 -7.02 14.32
N LYS A 33 -10.58 -6.64 15.59
CA LYS A 33 -11.70 -6.01 16.30
C LYS A 33 -12.03 -4.65 15.68
N ALA A 34 -13.21 -4.51 15.09
CA ALA A 34 -13.61 -3.30 14.38
C ALA A 34 -13.68 -2.06 15.30
N GLU A 35 -14.22 -2.22 16.51
CA GLU A 35 -14.33 -1.15 17.50
C GLU A 35 -12.95 -0.62 17.90
N SER A 36 -12.00 -1.53 18.23
CA SER A 36 -10.64 -1.15 18.62
C SER A 36 -9.87 -0.49 17.49
N ALA A 37 -10.01 -0.99 16.25
CA ALA A 37 -9.39 -0.38 15.09
C ALA A 37 -9.98 1.03 14.80
N SER A 38 -11.28 1.21 14.97
CA SER A 38 -11.95 2.49 14.83
C SER A 38 -11.50 3.49 15.89
N ALA A 39 -11.40 3.05 17.14
CA ALA A 39 -10.93 3.88 18.27
C ALA A 39 -9.48 4.35 18.11
N ALA A 40 -8.66 3.62 17.34
CA ALA A 40 -7.28 4.01 17.04
C ALA A 40 -7.16 5.28 16.19
N GLY A 41 -8.25 5.76 15.57
CA GLY A 41 -8.32 7.08 14.94
C GLY A 41 -7.51 7.27 13.66
N ARG A 42 -7.10 6.18 12.97
CA ARG A 42 -6.26 6.21 11.77
C ARG A 42 -6.99 5.70 10.51
N LEU A 43 -8.29 5.95 10.43
CA LEU A 43 -9.15 5.48 9.34
C LEU A 43 -9.81 6.66 8.59
N PRO A 44 -9.03 7.46 7.84
CA PRO A 44 -9.56 8.64 7.16
C PRO A 44 -10.62 8.31 6.11
N PHE A 45 -10.65 7.08 5.61
CA PHE A 45 -11.59 6.64 4.57
C PHE A 45 -12.73 5.76 5.10
N GLY A 46 -12.74 5.46 6.40
CA GLY A 46 -13.71 4.61 7.07
C GLY A 46 -13.24 3.18 7.30
N LEU A 47 -14.09 2.37 7.91
CA LEU A 47 -13.84 0.97 8.21
C LEU A 47 -13.98 0.09 6.98
N PRO A 48 -13.09 -0.90 6.80
CA PRO A 48 -13.29 -2.03 5.88
C PRO A 48 -14.54 -2.84 6.25
N GLY A 49 -14.84 -3.87 5.46
CA GLY A 49 -15.98 -4.73 5.68
C GLY A 49 -15.94 -5.41 7.05
N VAL A 50 -17.02 -5.24 7.83
CA VAL A 50 -17.18 -5.79 9.17
C VAL A 50 -18.25 -6.88 9.15
N ASN A 51 -17.93 -8.03 9.74
CA ASN A 51 -18.92 -9.08 9.98
C ASN A 51 -19.92 -8.62 11.04
N GLN A 52 -21.21 -8.60 10.71
CA GLN A 52 -22.25 -8.08 11.59
C GLN A 52 -22.46 -8.91 12.84
N LYS A 53 -22.14 -10.21 12.81
CA LYS A 53 -22.29 -11.10 13.96
C LYS A 53 -21.10 -11.04 14.91
N THR A 54 -19.86 -11.15 14.37
CA THR A 54 -18.65 -11.18 15.19
C THR A 54 -18.08 -9.80 15.51
N LYS A 55 -18.54 -8.75 14.80
CA LYS A 55 -17.98 -7.39 14.89
C LYS A 55 -16.49 -7.29 14.56
N GLU A 56 -16.01 -8.23 13.74
CA GLU A 56 -14.63 -8.30 13.30
C GLU A 56 -14.50 -7.89 11.84
N ILE A 57 -13.37 -7.29 11.51
CA ILE A 57 -12.97 -6.97 10.12
C ILE A 57 -12.54 -8.27 9.46
N GLY A 58 -13.16 -8.59 8.32
CA GLY A 58 -12.93 -9.84 7.61
C GLY A 58 -11.57 -9.93 6.94
N ASN A 59 -11.00 -8.79 6.50
CA ASN A 59 -9.67 -8.70 5.91
C ASN A 59 -9.05 -7.34 6.23
N ALA A 60 -7.86 -7.34 6.80
CA ALA A 60 -7.19 -6.14 7.30
C ALA A 60 -6.32 -5.41 6.27
N ASN A 61 -6.28 -5.82 5.00
CA ASN A 61 -5.43 -5.17 3.99
C ASN A 61 -5.72 -3.66 3.91
N TYR A 62 -7.00 -3.26 3.91
CA TYR A 62 -7.39 -1.85 3.86
C TYR A 62 -7.26 -1.11 5.19
N LEU A 63 -7.06 -1.80 6.32
CA LEU A 63 -6.57 -1.15 7.54
C LEU A 63 -5.13 -0.67 7.35
N TRP A 64 -4.24 -1.54 6.88
CA TRP A 64 -2.85 -1.19 6.61
C TRP A 64 -2.74 -0.04 5.61
N ILE A 65 -3.46 -0.12 4.49
CA ILE A 65 -3.47 0.92 3.46
C ILE A 65 -3.89 2.27 4.06
N SER A 66 -4.97 2.28 4.86
CA SER A 66 -5.46 3.49 5.54
C SER A 66 -4.48 4.03 6.58
N TYR A 67 -3.84 3.15 7.36
CA TYR A 67 -2.86 3.54 8.37
C TYR A 67 -1.62 4.15 7.75
N PHE A 68 -1.07 3.56 6.68
CA PHE A 68 0.09 4.12 6.00
C PHE A 68 -0.18 5.50 5.42
N TYR A 69 -1.39 5.72 4.91
CA TYR A 69 -1.81 7.04 4.48
C TYR A 69 -1.97 8.00 5.67
N ALA A 70 -2.61 7.56 6.76
CA ALA A 70 -2.85 8.38 7.95
C ALA A 70 -1.58 8.80 8.69
N TYR A 71 -0.49 8.05 8.56
CA TYR A 71 0.81 8.43 9.12
C TYR A 71 1.47 9.59 8.39
N LEU A 72 1.17 9.81 7.12
CA LEU A 72 1.82 10.83 6.31
C LEU A 72 1.43 12.24 6.75
N ASN A 73 2.42 13.12 6.82
CA ASN A 73 2.21 14.54 6.89
C ASN A 73 1.76 15.11 5.52
N ASP A 74 1.56 16.43 5.41
CA ASP A 74 0.96 17.08 4.23
C ASP A 74 1.79 16.96 2.95
N HIS A 75 3.06 16.55 3.04
CA HIS A 75 3.98 16.37 1.91
C HIS A 75 4.67 15.00 1.93
N GLY A 76 4.18 14.10 2.76
CA GLY A 76 4.77 12.79 2.97
C GLY A 76 4.56 11.84 1.79
N ARG A 77 5.44 10.83 1.72
CA ARG A 77 5.41 9.75 0.73
C ARG A 77 5.35 8.39 1.40
N ALA A 78 4.58 7.49 0.83
CA ALA A 78 4.55 6.10 1.27
C ALA A 78 4.93 5.15 0.14
N GLY A 79 5.60 4.05 0.49
CA GLY A 79 5.82 2.91 -0.40
C GLY A 79 5.66 1.61 0.38
N PHE A 80 4.78 0.72 -0.05
CA PHE A 80 4.53 -0.52 0.67
C PHE A 80 4.10 -1.65 -0.26
N VAL A 81 4.27 -2.86 0.26
CA VAL A 81 3.86 -4.09 -0.42
C VAL A 81 2.47 -4.48 0.03
N MET A 82 1.63 -4.94 -0.89
CA MET A 82 0.30 -5.44 -0.58
C MET A 82 -0.05 -6.66 -1.44
N ALA A 83 -0.89 -7.55 -0.93
CA ALA A 83 -1.43 -8.65 -1.72
C ALA A 83 -2.12 -8.11 -2.98
N SER A 84 -1.93 -8.78 -4.13
CA SER A 84 -2.54 -8.35 -5.40
C SER A 84 -4.06 -8.28 -5.33
N SER A 85 -4.70 -9.13 -4.51
CA SER A 85 -6.16 -9.11 -4.28
C SER A 85 -6.69 -7.80 -3.69
N ALA A 86 -5.85 -6.97 -3.10
CA ALA A 86 -6.27 -5.66 -2.60
C ALA A 86 -6.66 -4.69 -3.73
N THR A 87 -6.18 -4.90 -4.96
CA THR A 87 -6.45 -4.01 -6.09
C THR A 87 -7.85 -4.19 -6.68
N ASP A 88 -8.47 -5.33 -6.47
CA ASP A 88 -9.80 -5.68 -7.00
C ASP A 88 -10.84 -6.01 -5.92
N SER A 89 -10.52 -5.83 -4.65
CA SER A 89 -11.47 -5.97 -3.54
C SER A 89 -12.74 -5.17 -3.75
N ALA A 90 -13.89 -5.80 -3.44
CA ALA A 90 -15.22 -5.24 -3.64
C ALA A 90 -15.78 -4.58 -2.36
N ASN A 91 -17.03 -4.15 -2.40
CA ASN A 91 -17.81 -3.63 -1.28
C ASN A 91 -17.10 -2.45 -0.56
N LYS A 92 -17.01 -2.52 0.76
CA LYS A 92 -16.42 -1.46 1.59
C LYS A 92 -14.95 -1.17 1.27
N ASP A 93 -14.19 -2.16 0.87
CA ASP A 93 -12.80 -1.98 0.45
C ASP A 93 -12.73 -1.15 -0.83
N ARG A 94 -13.65 -1.37 -1.77
CA ARG A 94 -13.79 -0.54 -2.98
C ARG A 94 -14.13 0.90 -2.62
N ASP A 95 -15.04 1.12 -1.67
CA ASP A 95 -15.43 2.47 -1.22
C ASP A 95 -14.22 3.21 -0.63
N ILE A 96 -13.40 2.53 0.17
CA ILE A 96 -12.16 3.10 0.73
C ILE A 96 -11.18 3.43 -0.39
N ARG A 97 -10.97 2.51 -1.33
CA ARG A 97 -10.08 2.72 -2.47
C ARG A 97 -10.53 3.89 -3.34
N GLU A 98 -11.82 4.04 -3.58
CA GLU A 98 -12.36 5.18 -4.30
C GLU A 98 -12.04 6.51 -3.59
N LYS A 99 -12.28 6.60 -2.29
CA LYS A 99 -11.97 7.79 -1.51
C LYS A 99 -10.48 8.10 -1.52
N LEU A 100 -9.63 7.07 -1.39
CA LEU A 100 -8.18 7.21 -1.48
C LEU A 100 -7.74 7.76 -2.84
N VAL A 101 -8.24 7.18 -3.94
CA VAL A 101 -7.91 7.67 -5.30
C VAL A 101 -8.37 9.10 -5.50
N ARG A 102 -9.54 9.47 -4.97
CA ARG A 102 -10.07 10.83 -5.07
C ARG A 102 -9.26 11.89 -4.32
N THR A 103 -8.37 11.50 -3.40
CA THR A 103 -7.42 12.45 -2.78
C THR A 103 -6.44 13.03 -3.79
N GLY A 104 -6.16 12.31 -4.88
CA GLY A 104 -5.09 12.62 -5.82
C GLY A 104 -3.69 12.23 -5.35
N ASP A 105 -3.57 11.56 -4.21
CA ASP A 105 -2.30 11.23 -3.56
C ASP A 105 -1.77 9.84 -3.94
N VAL A 106 -2.56 9.00 -4.64
CA VAL A 106 -2.05 7.75 -5.21
C VAL A 106 -1.16 8.09 -6.40
N ASP A 107 0.10 7.68 -6.34
CA ASP A 107 1.12 8.08 -7.30
C ASP A 107 1.45 6.97 -8.31
N VAL A 108 1.94 5.84 -7.81
CA VAL A 108 2.37 4.71 -8.64
C VAL A 108 1.83 3.41 -8.08
N MET A 109 1.44 2.51 -8.98
CA MET A 109 1.04 1.13 -8.68
C MET A 109 1.84 0.19 -9.58
N ILE A 110 2.57 -0.76 -8.97
CA ILE A 110 3.35 -1.75 -9.71
C ILE A 110 2.81 -3.15 -9.40
N SER A 111 2.35 -3.85 -10.43
CA SER A 111 1.94 -5.25 -10.30
C SER A 111 3.17 -6.15 -10.41
N VAL A 112 3.37 -7.01 -9.42
CA VAL A 112 4.51 -7.92 -9.31
C VAL A 112 4.03 -9.36 -9.42
N GLY A 113 4.77 -10.19 -10.16
CA GLY A 113 4.46 -11.60 -10.36
C GLY A 113 4.68 -12.46 -9.12
N ASN A 114 4.53 -13.77 -9.31
CA ASN A 114 4.77 -14.76 -8.27
C ASN A 114 6.27 -14.89 -7.93
N ASN A 115 6.56 -15.55 -6.82
CA ASN A 115 7.90 -15.97 -6.43
C ASN A 115 8.90 -14.83 -6.14
N PHE A 116 8.42 -13.68 -5.69
CA PHE A 116 9.28 -12.61 -5.17
C PHE A 116 9.50 -12.70 -3.65
N PHE A 117 8.91 -13.70 -3.00
CA PHE A 117 9.09 -13.97 -1.56
C PHE A 117 9.73 -15.34 -1.37
N TYR A 118 10.65 -15.47 -0.43
CA TYR A 118 11.34 -16.73 -0.13
C TYR A 118 10.40 -17.84 0.34
N THR A 119 9.31 -17.50 0.99
CA THR A 119 8.42 -18.46 1.67
C THR A 119 7.04 -18.58 1.05
N LEU A 120 6.67 -17.70 0.14
CA LEU A 120 5.32 -17.61 -0.41
C LEU A 120 5.34 -17.32 -1.91
N SER A 121 4.62 -18.14 -2.67
CA SER A 121 4.40 -17.91 -4.10
C SER A 121 3.11 -17.12 -4.34
N LEU A 122 3.05 -15.90 -3.83
CA LEU A 122 1.89 -15.03 -4.02
C LEU A 122 2.28 -13.81 -4.87
N PRO A 123 1.44 -13.43 -5.85
CA PRO A 123 1.59 -12.16 -6.53
C PRO A 123 1.30 -11.01 -5.56
N CYS A 124 2.02 -9.92 -5.72
CA CYS A 124 1.81 -8.72 -4.92
C CYS A 124 1.74 -7.48 -5.78
N SER A 125 1.43 -6.37 -5.17
CA SER A 125 1.51 -5.04 -5.76
C SER A 125 2.29 -4.11 -4.85
N LEU A 126 3.03 -3.20 -5.46
CA LEU A 126 3.67 -2.10 -4.77
C LEU A 126 2.79 -0.88 -4.91
N TRP A 127 2.48 -0.26 -3.79
CA TRP A 127 1.64 0.93 -3.69
C TRP A 127 2.50 2.10 -3.29
N PHE A 128 2.37 3.23 -4.00
CA PHE A 128 3.09 4.45 -3.68
C PHE A 128 2.11 5.61 -3.56
N PHE A 129 2.21 6.33 -2.43
CA PHE A 129 1.49 7.59 -2.19
C PHE A 129 2.47 8.75 -2.21
N ASP A 130 2.01 9.88 -2.72
CA ASP A 130 2.72 11.16 -2.67
C ASP A 130 1.71 12.27 -2.40
N ARG A 131 1.74 12.83 -1.21
CA ARG A 131 0.84 13.94 -0.82
C ARG A 131 1.29 15.29 -1.37
N ASN A 132 2.43 15.31 -2.06
CA ASN A 132 2.96 16.51 -2.70
C ASN A 132 3.18 16.30 -4.19
N LYS A 133 2.27 15.59 -4.87
CA LYS A 133 2.33 15.40 -6.30
C LYS A 133 2.28 16.74 -7.05
N HIS A 134 3.06 16.82 -8.14
CA HIS A 134 2.98 17.96 -9.04
C HIS A 134 1.56 18.12 -9.62
N ALA A 135 1.11 19.35 -9.80
CA ALA A 135 -0.25 19.65 -10.26
C ALA A 135 -0.63 18.94 -11.57
N ASP A 136 0.30 18.81 -12.51
CA ASP A 136 0.08 18.22 -13.83
C ASP A 136 -0.22 16.71 -13.79
N ILE A 137 0.12 16.04 -12.69
CA ILE A 137 -0.08 14.60 -12.51
C ILE A 137 -0.97 14.25 -11.31
N ARG A 138 -1.54 15.25 -10.64
CA ARG A 138 -2.31 15.03 -9.42
C ARG A 138 -3.55 14.16 -9.64
N ASP A 139 -4.16 14.23 -10.79
CA ASP A 139 -5.32 13.45 -11.22
C ASP A 139 -4.95 12.13 -11.93
N LYS A 140 -3.65 11.79 -11.95
CA LYS A 140 -3.13 10.63 -12.67
C LYS A 140 -2.49 9.64 -11.70
N VAL A 141 -2.55 8.36 -12.07
CA VAL A 141 -1.82 7.27 -11.40
C VAL A 141 -1.02 6.53 -12.46
N LEU A 142 0.26 6.31 -12.20
CA LEU A 142 1.08 5.46 -13.05
C LEU A 142 0.85 4.00 -12.69
N PHE A 143 0.42 3.19 -13.64
CA PHE A 143 0.34 1.73 -13.51
C PHE A 143 1.47 1.07 -14.30
N ILE A 144 2.25 0.22 -13.63
CA ILE A 144 3.31 -0.57 -14.25
C ILE A 144 2.96 -2.05 -14.07
N ASP A 145 2.80 -2.76 -15.18
CA ASP A 145 2.67 -4.22 -15.15
C ASP A 145 4.05 -4.87 -15.26
N ALA A 146 4.60 -5.22 -14.11
CA ALA A 146 5.90 -5.89 -14.00
C ALA A 146 5.78 -7.41 -13.72
N ARG A 147 4.59 -8.01 -13.91
CA ARG A 147 4.34 -9.42 -13.59
C ARG A 147 5.22 -10.39 -14.37
N ASN A 148 5.63 -10.00 -15.56
CA ASN A 148 6.52 -10.78 -16.42
C ASN A 148 7.91 -10.14 -16.59
N TYR A 149 8.24 -9.15 -15.77
CA TYR A 149 9.50 -8.43 -15.80
C TYR A 149 10.32 -8.79 -14.56
N TYR A 150 11.18 -9.79 -14.69
CA TYR A 150 12.02 -10.31 -13.61
C TYR A 150 13.14 -11.18 -14.16
N THR A 151 14.07 -11.55 -13.30
CA THR A 151 15.10 -12.57 -13.53
C THR A 151 14.81 -13.76 -12.62
N VAL A 152 14.84 -14.96 -13.19
CA VAL A 152 14.67 -16.20 -12.44
C VAL A 152 15.98 -16.54 -11.73
N VAL A 153 15.96 -16.58 -10.40
CA VAL A 153 17.12 -16.99 -9.58
C VAL A 153 17.14 -18.50 -9.43
N ASP A 154 15.97 -19.08 -9.09
CA ASP A 154 15.76 -20.51 -9.01
C ASP A 154 14.29 -20.85 -9.29
N ARG A 155 13.91 -22.14 -9.08
CA ARG A 155 12.54 -22.63 -9.35
C ARG A 155 11.45 -21.93 -8.54
N THR A 156 11.82 -21.30 -7.43
CA THR A 156 10.89 -20.73 -6.44
C THR A 156 11.13 -19.25 -6.17
N LEU A 157 12.17 -18.67 -6.76
CA LEU A 157 12.57 -17.29 -6.50
C LEU A 157 12.83 -16.51 -7.79
N ASN A 158 12.14 -15.40 -7.92
CA ASN A 158 12.37 -14.37 -8.91
C ASN A 158 12.90 -13.10 -8.21
N GLU A 159 13.69 -12.32 -8.92
CA GLU A 159 14.15 -11.02 -8.44
C GLU A 159 14.22 -10.01 -9.57
N TRP A 160 14.33 -8.75 -9.20
CA TRP A 160 14.79 -7.70 -10.10
C TRP A 160 16.28 -7.48 -9.92
N THR A 161 17.02 -7.60 -11.01
CA THR A 161 18.42 -7.16 -11.06
C THR A 161 18.50 -5.64 -10.84
N GLU A 162 19.67 -5.14 -10.49
CA GLU A 162 19.89 -3.70 -10.32
C GLU A 162 19.51 -2.92 -11.59
N TRP A 163 19.80 -3.45 -12.77
CA TRP A 163 19.43 -2.84 -14.04
C TRP A 163 17.91 -2.80 -14.23
N GLN A 164 17.18 -3.86 -13.89
CA GLN A 164 15.73 -3.90 -13.94
C GLN A 164 15.10 -2.90 -12.98
N LEU A 165 15.64 -2.77 -11.77
CA LEU A 165 15.20 -1.77 -10.79
C LEU A 165 15.44 -0.35 -11.31
N ARG A 166 16.59 -0.07 -11.91
CA ARG A 166 16.89 1.24 -12.51
C ARG A 166 15.92 1.57 -13.63
N ASN A 167 15.54 0.62 -14.46
CA ASN A 167 14.53 0.83 -15.50
C ASN A 167 13.16 1.21 -14.91
N LEU A 168 12.71 0.50 -13.88
CA LEU A 168 11.46 0.83 -13.19
C LEU A 168 11.53 2.24 -12.56
N GLN A 169 12.66 2.58 -11.94
CA GLN A 169 12.91 3.90 -11.39
C GLN A 169 12.89 4.99 -12.48
N ALA A 170 13.53 4.74 -13.62
CA ALA A 170 13.54 5.68 -14.75
C ALA A 170 12.11 5.96 -15.26
N ILE A 171 11.27 4.94 -15.39
CA ILE A 171 9.86 5.10 -15.77
C ILE A 171 9.12 6.01 -14.78
N VAL A 172 9.33 5.81 -13.48
CA VAL A 172 8.71 6.61 -12.43
C VAL A 172 9.22 8.06 -12.46
N HIS A 173 10.53 8.26 -12.64
CA HIS A 173 11.11 9.60 -12.75
C HIS A 173 10.60 10.35 -13.98
N LEU A 174 10.50 9.67 -15.13
CA LEU A 174 9.89 10.22 -16.34
C LEU A 174 8.44 10.66 -16.11
N TYR A 175 7.65 9.80 -15.48
CA TYR A 175 6.26 10.13 -15.13
C TYR A 175 6.16 11.36 -14.23
N ARG A 176 7.06 11.48 -13.25
CA ARG A 176 7.10 12.63 -12.32
C ARG A 176 7.71 13.89 -12.95
N GLY A 177 8.27 13.81 -14.14
CA GLY A 177 8.97 14.94 -14.79
C GLY A 177 10.35 15.26 -14.18
N GLU A 178 10.92 14.35 -13.43
CA GLU A 178 12.21 14.48 -12.74
C GLU A 178 13.37 14.17 -13.70
N LYS A 179 13.56 15.00 -14.73
CA LYS A 179 14.49 14.76 -15.86
C LYS A 179 15.96 14.62 -15.46
N GLU A 180 16.35 15.10 -14.31
CA GLU A 180 17.74 15.05 -13.83
C GLU A 180 18.11 13.72 -13.14
N LYS A 181 17.16 12.78 -13.02
CA LYS A 181 17.33 11.53 -12.25
C LYS A 181 17.37 10.26 -13.10
N TYR A 182 17.42 10.37 -14.43
CA TYR A 182 17.48 9.22 -15.34
C TYR A 182 18.40 9.45 -16.54
#